data_3ada67f2b5bb4d6704c23f2b08420e3b
#
_entry.id   3ada67f2b5bb4d6704c23f2b08420e3b
#
_cell.length_a   1.000
_cell.length_b   1.000
_cell.length_c   1.000
_cell.angle_alpha   90.00
_cell.angle_beta   90.00
_cell.angle_gamma   90.00
#
_symmetry.space_group_name_H-M   'P 1'
#
loop_
_entity.id
_entity.type
_entity.pdbx_description
1 polymer ?
#
loop_
_entity_poly.entity_id
_entity_poly.type
_entity_poly.pdbx_seq_one_letter_code
_entity_poly.pdbx_strand_id
1 'polypeptide(L)'
;METQIPNFLNGELFLLEARHFSDERFTRKQKVSFVCSVDKAGFPNVKAMLMPRKIVGLKEFYFSTNTSSMRVKQYLDNPDASIYFYHKGLIKYVGVMLVGKMEVLTDQETKNMIWKKGDTLFYKGGVTDPDYCVLKFTAIKGRYYCDLKTESFDV
;
A
#
# COMPACT_ATOMS: atom_id res chain seq x y z
N MET A 1 -5.52 -29.08 -32.50
CA MET A 1 -5.06 -27.71 -32.80
C MET A 1 -5.27 -26.86 -31.56
N GLU A 2 -4.25 -26.79 -30.71
CA GLU A 2 -4.29 -25.89 -29.57
C GLU A 2 -3.95 -24.48 -30.04
N THR A 3 -4.91 -23.60 -29.98
CA THR A 3 -4.71 -22.17 -30.22
C THR A 3 -3.91 -21.59 -29.06
N GLN A 4 -2.62 -21.43 -29.25
CA GLN A 4 -1.78 -20.59 -28.38
C GLN A 4 -2.28 -19.15 -28.47
N ILE A 5 -2.92 -18.68 -27.40
CA ILE A 5 -3.23 -17.26 -27.21
C ILE A 5 -1.89 -16.56 -26.97
N PRO A 6 -1.56 -15.49 -27.73
CA PRO A 6 -0.26 -14.81 -27.57
C PRO A 6 -0.09 -14.26 -26.16
N ASN A 7 1.05 -14.56 -25.53
CA ASN A 7 1.41 -14.10 -24.18
C ASN A 7 1.41 -12.58 -24.00
N PHE A 8 1.41 -11.80 -25.08
CA PHE A 8 1.36 -10.33 -25.04
C PHE A 8 0.02 -9.76 -24.57
N LEU A 9 -1.10 -10.39 -24.89
CA LEU A 9 -2.44 -9.92 -24.45
C LEU A 9 -2.66 -10.13 -22.94
N ASN A 10 -2.02 -11.11 -22.34
CA ASN A 10 -2.13 -11.38 -20.91
C ASN A 10 -1.39 -10.32 -20.06
N GLY A 11 -0.25 -9.83 -20.52
CA GLY A 11 0.53 -8.79 -19.83
C GLY A 11 -0.15 -7.42 -19.84
N GLU A 12 -0.76 -7.03 -20.98
CA GLU A 12 -1.49 -5.74 -21.08
C GLU A 12 -2.80 -5.76 -20.30
N LEU A 13 -3.55 -6.86 -20.34
CA LEU A 13 -4.76 -7.03 -19.55
C LEU A 13 -4.44 -7.02 -18.06
N PHE A 14 -3.33 -7.63 -17.68
CA PHE A 14 -2.80 -7.64 -16.33
C PHE A 14 -2.40 -6.25 -15.82
N LEU A 15 -1.67 -5.46 -16.62
CA LEU A 15 -1.32 -4.08 -16.28
C LEU A 15 -2.56 -3.19 -16.20
N LEU A 16 -3.58 -3.45 -16.99
CA LEU A 16 -4.89 -2.81 -16.89
C LEU A 16 -5.59 -3.18 -15.57
N GLU A 17 -5.60 -4.44 -15.18
CA GLU A 17 -6.17 -4.89 -13.90
C GLU A 17 -5.35 -4.37 -12.70
N ALA A 18 -4.02 -4.39 -12.77
CA ALA A 18 -3.15 -3.80 -11.74
C ALA A 18 -3.35 -2.27 -11.62
N ARG A 19 -3.56 -1.57 -12.74
CA ARG A 19 -3.95 -0.14 -12.73
C ARG A 19 -5.32 0.10 -12.10
N HIS A 20 -6.24 -0.87 -12.16
CA HIS A 20 -7.52 -0.80 -11.45
C HIS A 20 -7.35 -0.75 -9.92
N PHE A 21 -6.22 -1.22 -9.38
CA PHE A 21 -5.90 -1.08 -7.94
C PHE A 21 -5.55 0.36 -7.55
N SER A 22 -5.11 1.19 -8.48
CA SER A 22 -4.98 2.64 -8.28
C SER A 22 -6.29 3.38 -8.56
N ASP A 23 -7.31 2.71 -9.13
CA ASP A 23 -8.64 3.29 -9.36
C ASP A 23 -9.37 3.45 -8.02
N GLU A 24 -9.91 4.63 -7.77
CA GLU A 24 -10.73 4.94 -6.59
C GLU A 24 -11.88 3.93 -6.38
N ARG A 25 -12.39 3.30 -7.43
CA ARG A 25 -13.45 2.29 -7.35
C ARG A 25 -13.02 1.02 -6.65
N PHE A 26 -11.76 0.62 -6.80
CA PHE A 26 -11.22 -0.55 -6.12
C PHE A 26 -10.91 -0.23 -4.65
N THR A 27 -10.27 0.92 -4.40
CA THR A 27 -9.93 1.38 -3.06
C THR A 27 -11.17 1.68 -2.21
N ARG A 28 -12.26 2.14 -2.81
CA ARG A 28 -13.54 2.38 -2.10
C ARG A 28 -14.20 1.12 -1.55
N LYS A 29 -13.96 -0.05 -2.15
CA LYS A 29 -14.51 -1.33 -1.69
C LYS A 29 -13.69 -1.97 -0.57
N GLN A 30 -12.45 -1.55 -0.39
CA GLN A 30 -11.55 -2.08 0.63
C GLN A 30 -11.44 -1.12 1.81
N LYS A 31 -11.56 -1.67 3.01
CA LYS A 31 -11.47 -0.88 4.25
C LYS A 31 -10.06 -0.87 4.81
N VAL A 32 -9.26 -1.87 4.48
CA VAL A 32 -7.92 -2.07 5.02
C VAL A 32 -6.94 -2.50 3.94
N SER A 33 -5.67 -2.18 4.18
CA SER A 33 -4.50 -2.72 3.49
C SER A 33 -3.59 -3.41 4.53
N PHE A 34 -2.79 -4.36 4.10
CA PHE A 34 -1.78 -4.98 4.96
C PHE A 34 -0.43 -4.33 4.68
N VAL A 35 0.21 -3.86 5.74
CA VAL A 35 1.51 -3.17 5.63
C VAL A 35 2.52 -3.95 6.46
N CYS A 36 3.66 -4.27 5.85
CA CYS A 36 4.72 -5.07 6.45
C CYS A 36 5.94 -4.22 6.74
N SER A 37 6.59 -4.50 7.86
CA SER A 37 7.87 -3.96 8.29
C SER A 37 8.77 -5.10 8.76
N VAL A 38 10.05 -4.83 8.93
CA VAL A 38 11.03 -5.79 9.47
C VAL A 38 11.54 -5.25 10.80
N ASP A 39 11.56 -6.07 11.84
CA ASP A 39 12.09 -5.67 13.14
C ASP A 39 13.63 -5.82 13.21
N LYS A 40 14.22 -5.39 14.34
CA LYS A 40 15.68 -5.45 14.55
C LYS A 40 16.24 -6.87 14.55
N ALA A 41 15.42 -7.87 14.83
CA ALA A 41 15.82 -9.28 14.79
C ALA A 41 15.68 -9.91 13.39
N GLY A 42 15.17 -9.13 12.41
CA GLY A 42 14.98 -9.57 11.03
C GLY A 42 13.62 -10.25 10.79
N PHE A 43 12.71 -10.24 11.78
CA PHE A 43 11.40 -10.85 11.58
C PHE A 43 10.44 -9.90 10.86
N PRO A 44 9.68 -10.41 9.87
CA PRO A 44 8.64 -9.64 9.22
C PRO A 44 7.44 -9.45 10.16
N ASN A 45 6.94 -8.23 10.22
CA ASN A 45 5.75 -7.86 10.97
C ASN A 45 4.66 -7.39 10.00
N VAL A 46 3.42 -7.79 10.24
CA VAL A 46 2.27 -7.44 9.40
C VAL A 46 1.21 -6.74 10.23
N LYS A 47 0.65 -5.67 9.71
CA LYS A 47 -0.50 -4.99 10.32
C LYS A 47 -1.52 -4.58 9.28
N ALA A 48 -2.80 -4.78 9.62
CA ALA A 48 -3.90 -4.15 8.91
C ALA A 48 -3.92 -2.65 9.22
N MET A 49 -3.90 -1.83 8.19
CA MET A 49 -4.05 -0.38 8.24
C MET A 49 -5.25 0.07 7.42
N LEU A 50 -5.79 1.22 7.73
CA LEU A 50 -6.76 1.86 6.83
C LEU A 50 -6.10 2.07 5.45
N MET A 51 -6.94 2.13 4.42
CA MET A 51 -6.47 2.36 3.05
C MET A 51 -5.63 3.64 2.97
N PRO A 52 -4.66 3.69 2.03
CA PRO A 52 -3.87 4.89 1.82
C PRO A 52 -4.77 6.11 1.62
N ARG A 53 -4.37 7.24 2.16
CA ARG A 53 -5.09 8.51 2.03
C ARG A 53 -4.89 9.15 0.65
N LYS A 54 -3.72 8.88 0.05
CA LYS A 54 -3.36 9.31 -1.31
C LYS A 54 -2.58 8.18 -1.99
N ILE A 55 -2.85 8.01 -3.27
CA ILE A 55 -2.18 7.03 -4.14
C ILE A 55 -1.78 7.76 -5.42
N VAL A 56 -0.55 7.59 -5.87
CA VAL A 56 -0.05 8.14 -7.12
C VAL A 56 0.39 6.97 -8.02
N GLY A 57 -0.48 6.61 -8.94
CA GLY A 57 -0.29 5.42 -9.79
C GLY A 57 -0.13 4.16 -8.95
N LEU A 58 0.78 3.27 -9.34
CA LEU A 58 1.22 2.13 -8.54
C LEU A 58 2.53 2.44 -7.78
N LYS A 59 3.01 3.68 -7.84
CA LYS A 59 4.33 4.08 -7.36
C LYS A 59 4.34 4.53 -5.92
N GLU A 60 3.41 5.40 -5.52
CA GLU A 60 3.45 6.03 -4.20
C GLU A 60 2.13 5.87 -3.46
N PHE A 61 2.23 5.54 -2.17
CA PHE A 61 1.10 5.32 -1.27
C PHE A 61 1.35 6.04 0.05
N TYR A 62 0.40 6.87 0.47
CA TYR A 62 0.52 7.70 1.67
C TYR A 62 -0.47 7.26 2.73
N PHE A 63 0.03 6.95 3.93
CA PHE A 63 -0.75 6.49 5.07
C PHE A 63 -0.59 7.44 6.25
N SER A 64 -1.64 7.64 7.02
CA SER A 64 -1.57 8.34 8.31
C SER A 64 -1.26 7.36 9.43
N THR A 65 -0.39 7.73 10.36
CA THR A 65 -0.05 6.91 11.53
C THR A 65 0.46 7.77 12.69
N ASN A 66 0.62 7.12 13.85
CA ASN A 66 1.23 7.72 15.04
C ASN A 66 2.75 7.65 14.96
N THR A 67 3.42 8.76 15.24
CA THR A 67 4.89 8.82 15.36
C THR A 67 5.40 7.87 16.45
N SER A 68 4.66 7.73 17.54
CA SER A 68 4.96 6.82 18.66
C SER A 68 4.79 5.34 18.33
N SER A 69 4.26 4.99 17.15
CA SER A 69 4.01 3.59 16.80
C SER A 69 5.32 2.80 16.64
N MET A 70 5.33 1.56 17.13
CA MET A 70 6.46 0.63 16.97
C MET A 70 6.91 0.51 15.50
N ARG A 71 5.98 0.59 14.56
CA ARG A 71 6.23 0.48 13.14
C ARG A 71 7.03 1.64 12.57
N VAL A 72 6.74 2.86 13.03
CA VAL A 72 7.54 4.04 12.65
C VAL A 72 9.00 3.82 13.03
N LYS A 73 9.25 3.33 14.26
CA LYS A 73 10.60 2.99 14.70
C LYS A 73 11.24 1.91 13.82
N GLN A 74 10.49 0.88 13.43
CA GLN A 74 10.99 -0.16 12.54
C GLN A 74 11.40 0.41 11.17
N TYR A 75 10.59 1.32 10.58
CA TYR A 75 10.92 1.94 9.29
C TYR A 75 12.09 2.93 9.36
N LEU A 76 12.29 3.59 10.50
CA LEU A 76 13.47 4.43 10.70
C LEU A 76 14.76 3.59 10.79
N ASP A 77 14.67 2.38 11.35
CA ASP A 77 15.79 1.45 11.45
C ASP A 77 16.01 0.68 10.11
N ASN A 78 14.93 0.27 9.44
CA ASN A 78 14.96 -0.46 8.17
C ASN A 78 13.76 -0.05 7.30
N PRO A 79 13.98 0.69 6.20
CA PRO A 79 12.91 1.17 5.34
C PRO A 79 12.30 0.10 4.44
N ASP A 80 12.83 -1.13 4.41
CA ASP A 80 12.28 -2.20 3.59
C ASP A 80 10.87 -2.55 4.04
N ALA A 81 9.96 -2.51 3.08
CA ALA A 81 8.54 -2.67 3.34
C ALA A 81 7.84 -3.41 2.21
N SER A 82 6.70 -3.96 2.53
CA SER A 82 5.73 -4.37 1.52
C SER A 82 4.32 -3.95 1.93
N ILE A 83 3.48 -3.73 0.93
CA ILE A 83 2.06 -3.53 1.13
C ILE A 83 1.29 -4.57 0.33
N TYR A 84 0.15 -5.02 0.88
CA TYR A 84 -0.69 -6.01 0.25
C TYR A 84 -2.14 -5.56 0.25
N PHE A 85 -2.75 -5.64 -0.91
CA PHE A 85 -4.15 -5.40 -1.14
C PHE A 85 -4.82 -6.70 -1.55
N TYR A 86 -6.02 -6.94 -1.03
CA TYR A 86 -6.75 -8.17 -1.26
C TYR A 86 -8.20 -7.88 -1.57
N HIS A 87 -8.71 -8.49 -2.62
CA HIS A 87 -10.11 -8.42 -2.98
C HIS A 87 -10.68 -9.83 -3.17
N LYS A 88 -11.78 -10.09 -2.48
CA LYS A 88 -12.59 -11.28 -2.69
C LYS A 88 -13.79 -10.89 -3.55
N GLY A 89 -13.80 -11.32 -4.83
CA GLY A 89 -14.98 -11.29 -5.68
C GLY A 89 -15.92 -12.47 -5.36
N LEU A 90 -17.00 -12.60 -6.12
CA LEU A 90 -17.93 -13.73 -5.97
C LEU A 90 -17.29 -15.08 -6.30
N ILE A 91 -16.37 -15.13 -7.25
CA ILE A 91 -15.74 -16.34 -7.75
C ILE A 91 -14.21 -16.26 -7.65
N LYS A 92 -13.62 -15.08 -7.81
CA LYS A 92 -12.17 -14.90 -7.92
C LYS A 92 -11.59 -14.19 -6.70
N TYR A 93 -10.41 -14.63 -6.30
CA TYR A 93 -9.57 -13.97 -5.29
C TYR A 93 -8.46 -13.24 -6.04
N VAL A 94 -8.32 -11.94 -5.76
CA VAL A 94 -7.29 -11.11 -6.36
C VAL A 94 -6.45 -10.47 -5.26
N GLY A 95 -5.15 -10.57 -5.37
CA GLY A 95 -4.20 -9.92 -4.48
C GLY A 95 -3.14 -9.17 -5.25
N VAL A 96 -2.71 -8.04 -4.72
CA VAL A 96 -1.54 -7.31 -5.20
C VAL A 96 -0.61 -7.06 -4.04
N MET A 97 0.62 -7.55 -4.17
CA MET A 97 1.71 -7.23 -3.27
C MET A 97 2.66 -6.27 -3.97
N LEU A 98 3.00 -5.19 -3.30
CA LEU A 98 4.05 -4.28 -3.73
C LEU A 98 5.18 -4.34 -2.70
N VAL A 99 6.42 -4.45 -3.16
CA VAL A 99 7.63 -4.34 -2.34
C VAL A 99 8.35 -3.04 -2.68
N GLY A 100 8.94 -2.41 -1.67
CA GLY A 100 9.56 -1.10 -1.83
C GLY A 100 10.13 -0.56 -0.54
N LYS A 101 10.16 0.76 -0.44
CA LYS A 101 10.70 1.49 0.71
C LYS A 101 9.63 2.33 1.37
N MET A 102 9.68 2.37 2.69
CA MET A 102 8.82 3.22 3.52
C MET A 102 9.62 4.38 4.10
N GLU A 103 9.13 5.59 3.91
CA GLU A 103 9.66 6.81 4.50
C GLU A 103 8.71 7.33 5.57
N VAL A 104 9.26 7.83 6.67
CA VAL A 104 8.50 8.51 7.73
C VAL A 104 8.62 10.01 7.53
N LEU A 105 7.53 10.66 7.17
CA LEU A 105 7.48 12.09 6.86
C LEU A 105 6.75 12.85 7.98
N THR A 106 7.40 13.88 8.49
CA THR A 106 6.88 14.70 9.61
C THR A 106 6.68 16.17 9.21
N ASP A 107 7.02 16.53 7.97
CA ASP A 107 6.85 17.88 7.47
C ASP A 107 5.37 18.26 7.36
N GLN A 108 5.09 19.55 7.57
CA GLN A 108 3.73 20.08 7.65
C GLN A 108 2.99 20.03 6.30
N GLU A 109 3.72 20.17 5.20
CA GLU A 109 3.13 20.14 3.85
C GLU A 109 2.55 18.76 3.56
N THR A 110 3.34 17.70 3.80
CA THR A 110 2.89 16.30 3.62
C THR A 110 1.75 15.95 4.58
N LYS A 111 1.82 16.39 5.83
CA LYS A 111 0.74 16.21 6.80
C LYS A 111 -0.57 16.85 6.30
N ASN A 112 -0.51 18.10 5.84
CA ASN A 112 -1.67 18.83 5.31
C ASN A 112 -2.26 18.14 4.07
N MET A 113 -1.40 17.60 3.20
CA MET A 113 -1.80 16.97 1.94
C MET A 113 -2.78 15.79 2.14
N ILE A 114 -2.62 15.00 3.20
CA ILE A 114 -3.44 13.81 3.43
C ILE A 114 -4.39 13.92 4.63
N TRP A 115 -4.34 15.03 5.37
CA TRP A 115 -5.20 15.25 6.53
C TRP A 115 -6.69 15.25 6.16
N LYS A 116 -7.50 14.61 6.98
CA LYS A 116 -8.96 14.63 6.88
C LYS A 116 -9.57 15.15 8.17
N LYS A 117 -10.66 15.91 8.06
CA LYS A 117 -11.35 16.53 9.20
C LYS A 117 -11.69 15.56 10.33
N GLY A 118 -11.99 14.29 10.03
CA GLY A 118 -12.29 13.25 11.03
C GLY A 118 -11.06 12.74 11.79
N ASP A 119 -9.84 13.07 11.36
CA ASP A 119 -8.61 12.60 11.99
C ASP A 119 -8.38 13.21 13.39
N THR A 120 -9.08 14.30 13.72
CA THR A 120 -9.11 14.90 15.08
C THR A 120 -9.60 13.93 16.16
N LEU A 121 -10.31 12.86 15.79
CA LEU A 121 -10.69 11.80 16.72
C LEU A 121 -9.45 11.02 17.24
N PHE A 122 -8.41 10.94 16.45
CA PHE A 122 -7.18 10.22 16.76
C PHE A 122 -6.05 11.17 17.19
N TYR A 123 -6.01 12.38 16.62
CA TYR A 123 -4.97 13.38 16.83
C TYR A 123 -5.60 14.65 17.36
N LYS A 124 -5.64 14.80 18.70
CA LYS A 124 -6.32 15.91 19.38
C LYS A 124 -5.69 17.27 19.08
N GLY A 125 -4.38 17.31 18.82
CA GLY A 125 -3.66 18.52 18.38
C GLY A 125 -3.91 18.91 16.92
N GLY A 126 -4.79 18.18 16.21
CA GLY A 126 -5.06 18.43 14.80
C GLY A 126 -3.91 17.98 13.89
N VAL A 127 -3.81 18.61 12.71
CA VAL A 127 -2.76 18.29 11.73
C VAL A 127 -1.34 18.60 12.23
N THR A 128 -1.22 19.43 13.26
CA THR A 128 0.05 19.80 13.91
C THR A 128 0.39 18.93 15.11
N ASP A 129 -0.45 17.93 15.41
CA ASP A 129 -0.20 17.01 16.53
C ASP A 129 1.19 16.37 16.40
N PRO A 130 2.02 16.42 17.44
CA PRO A 130 3.38 15.85 17.40
C PRO A 130 3.40 14.33 17.21
N ASP A 131 2.32 13.64 17.61
CA ASP A 131 2.19 12.19 17.41
C ASP A 131 1.58 11.84 16.03
N TYR A 132 1.34 12.80 15.15
CA TYR A 132 0.89 12.57 13.80
C TYR A 132 2.04 12.59 12.80
N CYS A 133 2.18 11.54 12.00
CA CYS A 133 3.10 11.49 10.87
C CYS A 133 2.49 10.77 9.67
N VAL A 134 3.19 10.85 8.55
CA VAL A 134 2.82 10.23 7.29
C VAL A 134 3.84 9.15 6.95
N LEU A 135 3.36 7.97 6.59
CA LEU A 135 4.17 6.95 5.97
C LEU A 135 4.01 7.06 4.45
N LYS A 136 5.09 7.31 3.74
CA LYS A 136 5.15 7.28 2.28
C LYS A 136 5.82 5.98 1.85
N PHE A 137 5.05 5.11 1.21
CA PHE A 137 5.57 3.90 0.58
C PHE A 137 5.86 4.17 -0.89
N THR A 138 7.10 3.86 -1.33
CA THR A 138 7.50 3.93 -2.74
C THR A 138 7.74 2.52 -3.25
N ALA A 139 6.91 2.08 -4.19
CA ALA A 139 6.97 0.75 -4.77
C ALA A 139 8.15 0.62 -5.76
N ILE A 140 8.76 -0.55 -5.78
CA ILE A 140 9.85 -0.95 -6.70
C ILE A 140 9.36 -2.07 -7.61
N LYS A 141 8.71 -3.08 -7.02
CA LYS A 141 8.21 -4.26 -7.73
C LYS A 141 6.84 -4.64 -7.21
N GLY A 142 6.06 -5.29 -8.05
CA GLY A 142 4.77 -5.85 -7.68
C GLY A 142 4.63 -7.32 -8.03
N ARG A 143 3.68 -7.97 -7.35
CA ARG A 143 3.17 -9.30 -7.69
C ARG A 143 1.66 -9.26 -7.67
N TYR A 144 1.09 -9.76 -8.72
CA TYR A 144 -0.35 -9.95 -8.86
C TYR A 144 -0.70 -11.41 -8.68
N TYR A 145 -1.74 -11.68 -7.93
CA TYR A 145 -2.25 -13.02 -7.66
C TYR A 145 -3.70 -13.10 -8.11
N CYS A 146 -4.01 -14.04 -8.99
CA CYS A 146 -5.38 -14.33 -9.40
C CYS A 146 -5.51 -15.79 -9.82
N ASP A 147 -6.54 -16.47 -9.34
CA ASP A 147 -6.88 -17.84 -9.73
C ASP A 147 -5.67 -18.80 -9.66
N LEU A 148 -4.91 -18.79 -8.56
CA LEU A 148 -3.70 -19.58 -8.33
C LEU A 148 -2.52 -19.24 -9.26
N LYS A 149 -2.62 -18.19 -10.05
CA LYS A 149 -1.54 -17.68 -10.89
C LYS A 149 -0.88 -16.47 -10.22
N THR A 150 0.40 -16.34 -10.46
CA THR A 150 1.22 -15.24 -9.95
C THR A 150 2.00 -14.62 -11.10
N GLU A 151 1.93 -13.30 -11.23
CA GLU A 151 2.72 -12.54 -12.19
C GLU A 151 3.47 -11.43 -11.46
N SER A 152 4.75 -11.22 -11.80
CA SER A 152 5.59 -10.16 -11.25
C SER A 152 5.77 -9.05 -12.27
N PHE A 153 5.87 -7.82 -11.79
CA PHE A 153 6.04 -6.63 -12.63
C PHE A 153 6.90 -5.58 -11.92
N ASP A 154 7.59 -4.76 -12.69
CA ASP A 154 8.31 -3.58 -12.22
C ASP A 154 7.37 -2.37 -12.16
N VAL A 155 7.62 -1.44 -11.21
CA VAL A 155 6.80 -0.24 -10.96
C VAL A 155 7.57 1.04 -11.31
#